data_9d3adad3e1ba6b0451c20deb324c7f20
#
_entry.id   9d3adad3e1ba6b0451c20deb324c7f20
#
_cell.length_a   1.000
_cell.length_b   1.000
_cell.length_c   1.000
_cell.angle_alpha   90.00
_cell.angle_beta   90.00
_cell.angle_gamma   90.00
#
_symmetry.space_group_name_H-M   'P 1'
#
loop_
_entity.id
_entity.type
_entity.pdbx_description
1 polymer ?
#
loop_
_entity_poly.entity_id
_entity_poly.type
_entity_poly.pdbx_seq_one_letter_code
_entity_poly.pdbx_strand_id
1 'polypeptide(L)' 'MDDNLYRVVRNRCQCRQCEDIIESRHRHDFVSCKCGAIFTDGGTAYIRRGAKDLGDIIDLSEYELKELNHGV' A
#
# COMPACT_ATOMS: atom_id res chain seq x y z
N MET A 1 -5.21 10.22 -18.19
CA MET A 1 -6.43 9.74 -17.79
C MET A 1 -6.29 8.62 -16.84
N ASP A 2 -6.98 8.68 -15.85
CA ASP A 2 -6.89 7.71 -14.82
C ASP A 2 -7.91 6.65 -15.03
N ASP A 3 -7.46 5.45 -15.37
CA ASP A 3 -8.38 4.39 -15.58
C ASP A 3 -8.46 3.47 -14.41
N ASN A 4 -7.92 3.89 -13.28
CA ASN A 4 -7.92 3.05 -12.14
C ASN A 4 -9.32 2.94 -11.58
N LEU A 5 -9.89 1.78 -11.60
CA LEU A 5 -11.23 1.54 -11.09
C LEU A 5 -11.26 1.31 -9.59
N TYR A 6 -10.13 1.21 -8.95
CA TYR A 6 -10.08 0.94 -7.53
C TYR A 6 -9.41 2.07 -6.79
N ARG A 7 -9.74 2.23 -5.53
CA ARG A 7 -9.02 3.15 -4.68
C ARG A 7 -8.50 2.37 -3.49
N VAL A 8 -7.42 2.87 -2.90
CA VAL A 8 -6.81 2.22 -1.76
C VAL A 8 -7.58 2.59 -0.52
N VAL A 9 -8.05 1.61 0.21
CA VAL A 9 -8.72 1.81 1.49
C VAL A 9 -7.71 1.60 2.61
N ARG A 10 -6.78 0.68 2.43
CA ARG A 10 -5.70 0.43 3.36
C ARG A 10 -4.43 0.18 2.61
N ASN A 11 -3.37 0.90 2.98
CA ASN A 11 -2.06 0.73 2.39
C ASN A 11 -1.23 -0.06 3.38
N ARG A 12 -1.25 -1.38 3.25
CA ARG A 12 -0.68 -2.28 4.24
C ARG A 12 0.09 -3.39 3.55
N CYS A 13 1.20 -3.78 4.12
CA CYS A 13 1.96 -4.90 3.61
C CYS A 13 2.73 -5.57 4.73
N GLN A 14 3.24 -6.74 4.44
CA GLN A 14 3.98 -7.52 5.42
C GLN A 14 5.36 -7.82 4.88
N CYS A 15 6.35 -7.73 5.74
CA CYS A 15 7.71 -8.08 5.39
C CYS A 15 7.88 -9.59 5.47
N ARG A 16 8.38 -10.19 4.40
CA ARG A 16 8.63 -11.63 4.40
C ARG A 16 9.77 -11.99 5.33
N GLN A 17 10.71 -11.08 5.55
CA GLN A 17 11.88 -11.36 6.37
C GLN A 17 11.58 -11.34 7.87
N CYS A 18 10.93 -10.30 8.35
CA CYS A 18 10.67 -10.16 9.79
C CYS A 18 9.22 -10.35 10.17
N GLU A 19 8.36 -10.52 9.16
CA GLU A 19 6.92 -10.75 9.34
C GLU A 19 6.18 -9.56 9.96
N ASP A 20 6.83 -8.41 10.06
CA ASP A 20 6.18 -7.22 10.59
C ASP A 20 5.14 -6.73 9.58
N ILE A 21 3.97 -6.36 10.05
CA ILE A 21 2.93 -5.82 9.20
C ILE A 21 2.94 -4.31 9.41
N ILE A 22 3.10 -3.57 8.33
CA ILE A 22 3.17 -2.11 8.37
C ILE A 22 2.03 -1.51 7.57
N GLU A 23 1.60 -0.36 7.99
CA GLU A 23 0.49 0.32 7.34
C GLU A 23 0.78 1.81 7.26
N SER A 24 0.65 2.38 6.06
CA SER A 24 0.79 3.81 5.86
C SER A 24 -0.62 4.39 5.88
N ARG A 25 -0.88 5.33 6.78
CA ARG A 25 -2.23 5.84 7.00
C ARG A 25 -2.46 7.24 6.47
N HIS A 26 -1.39 7.97 6.22
CA HIS A 26 -1.50 9.34 5.76
C HIS A 26 -0.66 9.53 4.52
N ARG A 27 -0.93 10.58 3.79
CA ARG A 27 -0.31 10.82 2.50
C ARG A 27 1.21 10.79 2.54
N HIS A 28 1.86 11.27 3.52
CA HIS A 28 3.31 11.25 3.61
C HIS A 28 3.79 10.38 4.76
N ASP A 29 3.07 9.36 5.06
CA ASP A 29 3.37 8.49 6.18
C ASP A 29 4.29 7.36 5.72
N PHE A 30 5.58 7.58 5.85
CA PHE A 30 6.59 6.60 5.47
C PHE A 30 6.79 5.65 6.63
N VAL A 31 6.50 4.38 6.41
CA VAL A 31 6.60 3.37 7.45
C VAL A 31 7.47 2.23 6.96
N SER A 32 8.47 1.83 7.74
CA SER A 32 9.28 0.69 7.39
C SER A 32 9.11 -0.40 8.43
N CYS A 33 9.39 -1.63 8.05
CA CYS A 33 9.29 -2.75 8.97
C CYS A 33 10.46 -2.72 9.94
N LYS A 34 10.35 -3.49 11.01
CA LYS A 34 11.36 -3.43 12.05
C LYS A 34 12.74 -3.88 11.59
N CYS A 35 12.83 -4.74 10.61
CA CYS A 35 14.15 -5.15 10.10
C CYS A 35 14.64 -4.23 8.98
N GLY A 36 13.81 -3.31 8.53
CA GLY A 36 14.20 -2.36 7.50
C GLY A 36 14.20 -2.88 6.09
N ALA A 37 13.76 -4.10 5.86
CA ALA A 37 13.82 -4.70 4.53
C ALA A 37 12.82 -4.09 3.56
N ILE A 38 11.69 -3.59 4.06
CA ILE A 38 10.65 -3.01 3.21
C ILE A 38 10.11 -1.74 3.83
N PHE A 39 9.49 -0.91 2.98
CA PHE A 39 8.73 0.25 3.48
C PHE A 39 7.49 0.45 2.63
N THR A 40 6.53 1.18 3.15
CA THR A 40 5.37 1.62 2.38
C THR A 40 5.06 3.07 2.75
N ASP A 41 4.51 3.81 1.83
CA ASP A 41 4.31 5.25 1.97
C ASP A 41 3.08 5.64 1.13
N GLY A 42 2.55 6.80 1.38
CA GLY A 42 1.46 7.36 0.57
C GLY A 42 0.08 7.26 1.16
N GLY A 43 -0.09 6.52 2.24
CA GLY A 43 -1.39 6.35 2.85
C GLY A 43 -2.39 5.81 1.85
N THR A 44 -3.58 6.42 1.81
CA THR A 44 -4.57 6.00 0.82
C THR A 44 -4.56 6.90 -0.41
N ALA A 45 -3.65 7.89 -0.48
CA ALA A 45 -3.55 8.74 -1.64
C ALA A 45 -2.84 8.03 -2.78
N TYR A 46 -1.80 7.29 -2.45
CA TYR A 46 -1.07 6.50 -3.43
C TYR A 46 -0.26 5.47 -2.68
N ILE A 47 0.26 4.47 -3.37
CA ILE A 47 1.09 3.46 -2.74
C ILE A 47 2.48 3.57 -3.33
N ARG A 48 3.47 3.84 -2.47
CA ARG A 48 4.86 3.86 -2.87
C ARG A 48 5.59 2.91 -1.93
N ARG A 49 6.25 1.93 -2.47
CA ARG A 49 6.92 0.90 -1.69
C ARG A 49 8.31 0.63 -2.22
N GLY A 50 9.15 0.12 -1.36
CA GLY A 50 10.46 -0.29 -1.77
C GLY A 50 11.01 -1.36 -0.87
N ALA A 51 12.02 -2.07 -1.38
CA ALA A 51 12.70 -3.11 -0.67
C ALA A 51 13.97 -3.42 -1.43
N LYS A 52 14.93 -4.04 -0.75
CA LYS A 52 16.09 -4.52 -1.46
C LYS A 52 15.68 -5.64 -2.40
N ASP A 53 14.73 -6.43 -1.98
CA ASP A 53 14.17 -7.49 -2.79
C ASP A 53 12.67 -7.30 -2.77
N LEU A 54 12.10 -6.95 -3.91
CA LEU A 54 10.65 -6.69 -3.97
C LEU A 54 9.83 -7.92 -3.64
N GLY A 55 10.41 -9.11 -3.76
CA GLY A 55 9.73 -10.32 -3.36
C GLY A 55 9.50 -10.43 -1.87
N ASP A 56 10.12 -9.53 -1.07
CA ASP A 56 9.89 -9.53 0.37
C ASP A 56 8.64 -8.76 0.76
N ILE A 57 7.96 -8.14 -0.19
CA ILE A 57 6.74 -7.39 0.09
C ILE A 57 5.55 -8.27 -0.17
N ILE A 58 4.77 -8.53 0.87
CA ILE A 58 3.51 -9.25 0.74
C ILE A 58 2.41 -8.20 0.84
N ASP A 59 1.65 -8.01 -0.22
CA ASP A 59 0.62 -6.97 -0.27
C ASP A 59 -0.58 -7.40 0.56
N LEU A 60 -0.89 -6.63 1.59
CA LEU A 60 -2.06 -6.84 2.41
C LEU A 60 -3.00 -5.63 2.31
N SER A 61 -2.82 -4.81 1.29
CA SER A 61 -3.65 -3.63 1.10
C SER A 61 -5.08 -4.03 0.80
N GLU A 62 -5.99 -3.14 1.12
CA GLU A 62 -7.40 -3.33 0.81
C GLU A 62 -7.79 -2.27 -0.19
N TYR A 63 -8.59 -2.67 -1.15
CA TYR A 63 -9.01 -1.80 -2.24
C TYR A 63 -10.53 -1.84 -2.32
N GLU A 64 -11.07 -0.74 -2.82
CA GLU A 64 -12.50 -0.60 -2.98
C GLU A 64 -12.77 -0.22 -4.41
N LEU A 65 -13.75 -0.82 -5.02
CA LEU A 65 -14.13 -0.48 -6.37
C LEU A 65 -14.77 0.88 -6.35
N LYS A 66 -14.29 1.78 -7.18
CA LYS A 66 -14.88 3.09 -7.27
C LYS A 66 -16.25 2.97 -7.88
N GLU A 67 -17.17 3.70 -7.32
CA GLU A 67 -18.48 3.70 -7.87
C GLU A 67 -18.45 4.43 -9.18
N LEU A 68 -18.83 3.74 -10.22
CA LEU A 68 -18.86 4.38 -11.47
C LEU A 68 -20.23 4.86 -11.67
N ASN A 69 -20.53 5.95 -11.15
CA ASN A 69 -21.80 6.45 -11.27
C ASN A 69 -22.02 6.95 -12.58
N HIS A 70 -22.46 6.27 -13.45
CA HIS A 70 -22.57 6.72 -14.72
C HIS A 70 -23.79 7.35 -14.93
N GLY A 71 -24.31 7.65 -14.05
CA GLY A 71 -25.39 8.26 -14.28
C GLY A 71 -26.00 7.55 -15.15
N VAL A 72 -25.58 6.93 -15.19
CA VAL A 72 -26.01 6.34 -15.98
C VAL A 72 -26.52 6.11 -16.04
#